data_2484b1dbf5dd0425d8693c20ed448868
#
_entry.id   2484b1dbf5dd0425d8693c20ed448868
#
_cell.length_a   1.000
_cell.length_b   1.000
_cell.length_c   1.000
_cell.angle_alpha   90.00
_cell.angle_beta   90.00
_cell.angle_gamma   90.00
#
_symmetry.space_group_name_H-M   'P 1'
#
loop_
_entity.id
_entity.type
_entity.pdbx_description
1 polymer ?
#
loop_
_entity_poly.entity_id
_entity_poly.type
_entity_poly.pdbx_seq_one_letter_code
_entity_poly.pdbx_strand_id
1 'polypeptide(L)'
;MNFTINRSAFISQLNNVLRAISSKTTIPILTGLKMVVNEDNIVLTGSNSDITIESVISANDTNNDLTIEDTGAIVLPARFFSDIVKKLPDKKVTIEVTSGFQADITSGSAKFQINGQDAENFPHLPEIETNKSVTLPNDILKEVIRQTVIAVSKQESRPILAGIHMTLKDGVLTAVATDSHRLAQRKVVLENIDNGIDFDVIIPGKSMEELSGMISDVHEDVQMQVTENQVLFIFGNTHFYSRLLEGNYPETSQLIPQTADTTVELEAGTFLSSIERASLLSHESRNDVVKLSLKPSENLVRISGDSPDIGTVEEEVVTSALDGNDLEISFNPNYMKDALRSFGQATIKISFTSPLRPFTLVPTEDQENFVHLITPVRTF
;
A
#
# COMPACT_ATOMS: atom_id res chain seq x y z
N MET A 1 -35.32 7.60 8.90
CA MET A 1 -34.06 7.06 9.41
C MET A 1 -33.73 7.78 10.70
N ASN A 2 -33.57 7.06 11.81
CA ASN A 2 -33.20 7.67 13.09
C ASN A 2 -32.35 6.70 13.92
N PHE A 3 -31.20 7.16 14.44
CA PHE A 3 -30.32 6.38 15.29
C PHE A 3 -29.46 7.23 16.22
N THR A 4 -29.00 6.63 17.31
CA THR A 4 -28.06 7.22 18.28
C THR A 4 -26.89 6.29 18.45
N ILE A 5 -25.65 6.82 18.45
CA ILE A 5 -24.41 6.06 18.52
C ILE A 5 -23.36 6.73 19.38
N ASN A 6 -22.39 5.94 19.91
CA ASN A 6 -21.19 6.46 20.51
C ASN A 6 -20.35 7.23 19.49
N ARG A 7 -20.08 8.50 19.75
CA ARG A 7 -19.37 9.40 18.83
C ARG A 7 -17.97 8.91 18.47
N SER A 8 -17.20 8.40 19.44
CA SER A 8 -15.82 7.96 19.22
C SER A 8 -15.77 6.71 18.33
N ALA A 9 -16.66 5.74 18.58
CA ALA A 9 -16.80 4.55 17.74
C ALA A 9 -17.21 4.94 16.31
N PHE A 10 -18.16 5.87 16.18
CA PHE A 10 -18.60 6.37 14.88
C PHE A 10 -17.49 7.08 14.10
N ILE A 11 -16.70 7.95 14.75
CA ILE A 11 -15.56 8.64 14.14
C ILE A 11 -14.52 7.63 13.61
N SER A 12 -14.27 6.55 14.33
CA SER A 12 -13.34 5.51 13.88
C SER A 12 -13.77 4.92 12.53
N GLN A 13 -15.04 4.55 12.41
CA GLN A 13 -15.58 3.98 11.18
C GLN A 13 -15.68 5.00 10.04
N LEU A 14 -16.04 6.24 10.35
CA LEU A 14 -16.01 7.35 9.40
C LEU A 14 -14.61 7.56 8.81
N ASN A 15 -13.58 7.55 9.65
CA ASN A 15 -12.20 7.75 9.17
C ASN A 15 -11.75 6.65 8.20
N ASN A 16 -12.20 5.41 8.40
CA ASN A 16 -11.90 4.31 7.46
C ASN A 16 -12.51 4.59 6.08
N VAL A 17 -13.79 4.92 6.04
CA VAL A 17 -14.53 5.10 4.79
C VAL A 17 -14.10 6.37 4.04
N LEU A 18 -13.73 7.43 4.77
CA LEU A 18 -13.26 8.68 4.18
C LEU A 18 -11.98 8.54 3.36
N ARG A 19 -11.19 7.49 3.55
CA ARG A 19 -9.99 7.20 2.74
C ARG A 19 -10.33 6.95 1.27
N ALA A 20 -11.50 6.40 0.99
CA ALA A 20 -11.98 6.20 -0.37
C ALA A 20 -12.62 7.44 -1.00
N ILE A 21 -12.85 8.51 -0.26
CA ILE A 21 -13.58 9.68 -0.77
C ILE A 21 -12.59 10.75 -1.24
N SER A 22 -12.68 11.09 -2.53
CA SER A 22 -11.88 12.15 -3.14
C SER A 22 -12.70 13.41 -3.38
N SER A 23 -12.11 14.58 -3.07
CA SER A 23 -12.68 15.88 -3.46
C SER A 23 -12.51 16.18 -4.96
N LYS A 24 -11.67 15.41 -5.65
CA LYS A 24 -11.37 15.54 -7.08
C LYS A 24 -12.00 14.37 -7.84
N THR A 25 -13.31 14.37 -7.99
CA THR A 25 -14.03 13.35 -8.77
C THR A 25 -14.89 14.00 -9.85
N THR A 26 -15.06 13.31 -10.97
CA THR A 26 -15.97 13.71 -12.05
C THR A 26 -17.42 13.30 -11.78
N ILE A 27 -17.65 12.47 -10.77
CA ILE A 27 -18.96 11.98 -10.35
C ILE A 27 -19.32 12.64 -9.01
N PRO A 28 -20.13 13.72 -9.01
CA PRO A 28 -20.33 14.57 -7.82
C PRO A 28 -20.82 13.83 -6.58
N ILE A 29 -21.68 12.81 -6.72
CA ILE A 29 -22.20 12.05 -5.57
C ILE A 29 -21.12 11.29 -4.81
N LEU A 30 -20.00 10.95 -5.46
CA LEU A 30 -18.85 10.28 -4.81
C LEU A 30 -18.05 11.20 -3.89
N THR A 31 -18.35 12.50 -3.82
CA THR A 31 -17.84 13.37 -2.76
C THR A 31 -18.59 13.17 -1.44
N GLY A 32 -19.68 12.41 -1.49
CA GLY A 32 -20.54 12.07 -0.38
C GLY A 32 -20.20 10.73 0.27
N LEU A 33 -20.63 10.60 1.51
CA LEU A 33 -20.64 9.37 2.27
C LEU A 33 -22.06 8.77 2.19
N LYS A 34 -22.20 7.57 1.65
CA LYS A 34 -23.46 6.84 1.71
C LYS A 34 -23.60 6.17 3.08
N MET A 35 -24.75 6.31 3.68
CA MET A 35 -25.13 5.70 4.94
C MET A 35 -26.42 4.94 4.76
N VAL A 36 -26.41 3.66 5.11
CA VAL A 36 -27.59 2.80 5.13
C VAL A 36 -27.79 2.29 6.55
N VAL A 37 -28.95 2.56 7.12
CA VAL A 37 -29.35 2.12 8.46
C VAL A 37 -30.34 0.99 8.32
N ASN A 38 -29.95 -0.19 8.73
CA ASN A 38 -30.79 -1.40 8.79
C ASN A 38 -31.35 -1.59 10.21
N GLU A 39 -32.02 -2.68 10.47
CA GLU A 39 -32.62 -2.97 11.79
C GLU A 39 -31.56 -3.19 12.89
N ASP A 40 -30.37 -3.75 12.53
CA ASP A 40 -29.34 -4.20 13.47
C ASP A 40 -27.94 -3.64 13.18
N ASN A 41 -27.77 -2.85 12.13
CA ASN A 41 -26.49 -2.27 11.76
C ASN A 41 -26.61 -0.99 10.93
N ILE A 42 -25.47 -0.28 10.85
CA ILE A 42 -25.27 0.84 9.92
C ILE A 42 -24.15 0.45 8.97
N VAL A 43 -24.36 0.62 7.67
CA VAL A 43 -23.33 0.47 6.65
C VAL A 43 -22.95 1.85 6.13
N LEU A 44 -21.66 2.20 6.31
CA LEU A 44 -21.05 3.40 5.74
C LEU A 44 -20.28 3.01 4.48
N THR A 45 -20.48 3.74 3.38
CA THR A 45 -19.80 3.48 2.11
C THR A 45 -19.19 4.75 1.56
N GLY A 46 -17.92 4.70 1.20
CA GLY A 46 -17.21 5.74 0.44
C GLY A 46 -16.56 5.14 -0.80
N SER A 47 -16.49 5.90 -1.89
CA SER A 47 -15.89 5.45 -3.14
C SER A 47 -15.28 6.59 -3.95
N ASN A 48 -14.23 6.29 -4.73
CA ASN A 48 -13.64 7.21 -5.71
C ASN A 48 -13.58 6.62 -7.12
N SER A 49 -14.33 5.56 -7.40
CA SER A 49 -14.36 4.77 -8.62
C SER A 49 -13.24 3.72 -8.76
N ASP A 50 -12.10 3.88 -8.11
CA ASP A 50 -10.99 2.91 -8.13
C ASP A 50 -11.05 1.98 -6.93
N ILE A 51 -11.33 2.57 -5.75
CA ILE A 51 -11.56 1.85 -4.50
C ILE A 51 -12.92 2.20 -3.91
N THR A 52 -13.50 1.24 -3.21
CA THR A 52 -14.66 1.46 -2.36
C THR A 52 -14.40 0.83 -1.00
N ILE A 53 -14.78 1.54 0.05
CA ILE A 53 -14.65 1.06 1.42
C ILE A 53 -16.04 1.07 2.05
N GLU A 54 -16.42 -0.08 2.59
CA GLU A 54 -17.59 -0.21 3.44
C GLU A 54 -17.17 -0.53 4.87
N SER A 55 -17.86 0.07 5.83
CA SER A 55 -17.69 -0.23 7.24
C SER A 55 -19.06 -0.55 7.85
N VAL A 56 -19.16 -1.72 8.46
CA VAL A 56 -20.39 -2.22 9.08
C VAL A 56 -20.32 -1.98 10.58
N ILE A 57 -21.26 -1.20 11.11
CA ILE A 57 -21.39 -0.87 12.53
C ILE A 57 -22.54 -1.66 13.11
N SER A 58 -22.26 -2.72 13.86
CA SER A 58 -23.28 -3.59 14.45
C SER A 58 -23.85 -3.00 15.75
N ALA A 59 -25.16 -3.11 15.91
CA ALA A 59 -25.83 -2.80 17.17
C ALA A 59 -25.51 -3.83 18.28
N ASN A 60 -25.06 -5.01 17.90
CA ASN A 60 -24.66 -6.06 18.85
C ASN A 60 -23.27 -5.81 19.48
N ASP A 61 -22.46 -4.93 18.93
CA ASP A 61 -21.21 -4.52 19.56
C ASP A 61 -21.47 -3.40 20.58
N THR A 62 -21.31 -3.74 21.84
CA THR A 62 -21.57 -2.84 22.97
C THR A 62 -20.69 -1.59 22.98
N ASN A 63 -19.52 -1.60 22.29
CA ASN A 63 -18.64 -0.43 22.15
C ASN A 63 -19.29 0.67 21.29
N ASN A 64 -20.16 0.29 20.38
CA ASN A 64 -20.86 1.22 19.49
C ASN A 64 -21.96 1.98 20.24
N ASP A 65 -22.54 1.41 21.30
CA ASP A 65 -23.70 1.97 22.03
C ASP A 65 -24.74 2.48 21.02
N LEU A 66 -25.05 1.62 20.03
CA LEU A 66 -25.90 1.94 18.89
C LEU A 66 -27.34 1.56 19.17
N THR A 67 -28.23 2.54 19.04
CA THR A 67 -29.69 2.36 19.11
C THR A 67 -30.28 2.83 17.78
N ILE A 68 -31.04 1.98 17.13
CA ILE A 68 -31.72 2.27 15.85
C ILE A 68 -33.20 2.36 16.12
N GLU A 69 -33.81 3.50 15.77
CA GLU A 69 -35.25 3.71 15.92
C GLU A 69 -35.99 3.55 14.59
N ASP A 70 -35.38 4.07 13.49
CA ASP A 70 -35.92 3.96 12.14
C ASP A 70 -34.80 3.66 11.14
N THR A 71 -35.10 2.77 10.19
CA THR A 71 -34.26 2.42 9.05
C THR A 71 -34.29 3.48 7.95
N GLY A 72 -33.35 3.40 7.00
CA GLY A 72 -33.33 4.26 5.81
C GLY A 72 -31.93 4.47 5.26
N ALA A 73 -31.82 5.31 4.25
CA ALA A 73 -30.56 5.56 3.56
C ALA A 73 -30.45 7.02 3.12
N ILE A 74 -29.21 7.54 3.10
CA ILE A 74 -28.89 8.89 2.66
C ILE A 74 -27.44 8.97 2.20
N VAL A 75 -27.12 9.92 1.31
CA VAL A 75 -25.75 10.34 1.02
C VAL A 75 -25.52 11.73 1.60
N LEU A 76 -24.54 11.89 2.48
CA LEU A 76 -24.19 13.14 3.12
C LEU A 76 -22.87 13.70 2.58
N PRO A 77 -22.70 15.03 2.49
CA PRO A 77 -21.40 15.64 2.12
C PRO A 77 -20.30 15.22 3.10
N ALA A 78 -19.43 14.30 2.69
CA ALA A 78 -18.56 13.51 3.56
C ALA A 78 -17.65 14.40 4.44
N ARG A 79 -17.03 15.42 3.85
CA ARG A 79 -16.11 16.31 4.55
C ARG A 79 -16.84 17.10 5.65
N PHE A 80 -17.93 17.76 5.31
CA PHE A 80 -18.67 18.58 6.27
C PHE A 80 -19.28 17.72 7.37
N PHE A 81 -19.87 16.58 7.01
CA PHE A 81 -20.42 15.64 7.98
C PHE A 81 -19.36 15.15 8.98
N SER A 82 -18.20 14.73 8.48
CA SER A 82 -17.09 14.29 9.32
C SER A 82 -16.57 15.39 10.24
N ASP A 83 -16.43 16.63 9.72
CA ASP A 83 -15.96 17.76 10.50
C ASP A 83 -16.95 18.12 11.62
N ILE A 84 -18.26 18.02 11.34
CA ILE A 84 -19.31 18.22 12.35
C ILE A 84 -19.19 17.17 13.44
N VAL A 85 -19.23 15.86 13.07
CA VAL A 85 -19.22 14.76 14.05
C VAL A 85 -17.98 14.80 14.95
N LYS A 86 -16.81 15.14 14.40
CA LYS A 86 -15.55 15.28 15.15
C LYS A 86 -15.58 16.40 16.19
N LYS A 87 -16.39 17.45 15.97
CA LYS A 87 -16.46 18.63 16.83
C LYS A 87 -17.66 18.65 17.77
N LEU A 88 -18.53 17.63 17.74
CA LEU A 88 -19.67 17.54 18.64
C LEU A 88 -19.23 17.44 20.10
N PRO A 89 -20.00 18.05 21.07
CA PRO A 89 -19.55 18.14 22.46
C PRO A 89 -19.70 16.86 23.24
N ASP A 90 -20.74 16.04 23.01
CA ASP A 90 -21.09 14.91 23.84
C ASP A 90 -20.51 13.58 23.34
N LYS A 91 -20.61 12.54 24.19
CA LYS A 91 -20.18 11.18 23.87
C LYS A 91 -21.10 10.47 22.87
N LYS A 92 -22.34 10.93 22.73
CA LYS A 92 -23.33 10.38 21.81
C LYS A 92 -23.71 11.38 20.74
N VAL A 93 -24.04 10.87 19.58
CA VAL A 93 -24.61 11.61 18.46
C VAL A 93 -25.88 10.93 18.01
N THR A 94 -26.94 11.74 17.83
CA THR A 94 -28.19 11.29 17.22
C THR A 94 -28.31 11.88 15.82
N ILE A 95 -28.64 11.06 14.86
CA ILE A 95 -28.85 11.47 13.47
C ILE A 95 -30.25 11.05 13.05
N GLU A 96 -31.03 12.05 12.66
CA GLU A 96 -32.40 11.89 12.16
C GLU A 96 -32.50 12.43 10.74
N VAL A 97 -33.02 11.64 9.81
CA VAL A 97 -33.30 12.09 8.44
C VAL A 97 -34.79 12.19 8.25
N THR A 98 -35.20 13.40 7.98
CA THR A 98 -36.60 13.76 7.71
C THR A 98 -36.91 13.75 6.20
N SER A 99 -38.08 14.16 5.81
CA SER A 99 -38.46 14.26 4.39
C SER A 99 -37.53 15.22 3.63
N GLY A 100 -37.19 14.90 2.38
CA GLY A 100 -36.36 15.74 1.51
C GLY A 100 -34.86 15.58 1.70
N PHE A 101 -34.40 14.44 2.22
CA PHE A 101 -32.97 14.13 2.43
C PHE A 101 -32.23 15.15 3.30
N GLN A 102 -32.88 15.69 4.31
CA GLN A 102 -32.27 16.59 5.27
C GLN A 102 -31.94 15.84 6.55
N ALA A 103 -30.69 15.91 6.98
CA ALA A 103 -30.19 15.25 8.18
C ALA A 103 -30.05 16.26 9.33
N ASP A 104 -30.74 16.00 10.43
CA ASP A 104 -30.58 16.65 11.72
C ASP A 104 -29.56 15.86 12.56
N ILE A 105 -28.49 16.51 12.98
CA ILE A 105 -27.41 15.94 13.77
C ILE A 105 -27.41 16.62 15.14
N THR A 106 -27.64 15.85 16.20
CA THR A 106 -27.79 16.38 17.56
C THR A 106 -26.80 15.73 18.51
N SER A 107 -26.16 16.52 19.36
CA SER A 107 -25.29 16.04 20.45
C SER A 107 -25.26 17.08 21.56
N GLY A 108 -25.80 16.77 22.75
CA GLY A 108 -25.99 17.72 23.82
C GLY A 108 -26.82 18.93 23.38
N SER A 109 -26.26 20.11 23.54
CA SER A 109 -26.90 21.38 23.11
C SER A 109 -26.61 21.74 21.65
N ALA A 110 -25.71 21.01 20.97
CA ALA A 110 -25.35 21.28 19.57
C ALA A 110 -26.37 20.63 18.63
N LYS A 111 -26.85 21.41 17.68
CA LYS A 111 -27.77 20.96 16.63
C LYS A 111 -27.32 21.48 15.27
N PHE A 112 -27.12 20.55 14.32
CA PHE A 112 -26.78 20.87 12.95
C PHE A 112 -27.86 20.30 12.04
N GLN A 113 -28.05 20.95 10.90
CA GLN A 113 -28.91 20.49 9.84
C GLN A 113 -28.14 20.57 8.53
N ILE A 114 -28.00 19.46 7.83
CA ILE A 114 -27.30 19.39 6.54
C ILE A 114 -28.15 18.72 5.49
N ASN A 115 -28.03 19.20 4.26
CA ASN A 115 -28.71 18.61 3.11
C ASN A 115 -27.90 17.41 2.58
N GLY A 116 -28.59 16.32 2.36
CA GLY A 116 -28.08 15.13 1.71
C GLY A 116 -28.64 14.92 0.32
N GLN A 117 -28.43 13.73 -0.21
CA GLN A 117 -28.93 13.27 -1.50
C GLN A 117 -29.50 11.87 -1.34
N ASP A 118 -30.32 11.48 -2.31
CA ASP A 118 -30.88 10.14 -2.38
C ASP A 118 -29.79 9.08 -2.54
N ALA A 119 -29.78 8.09 -1.67
CA ALA A 119 -28.83 6.99 -1.69
C ALA A 119 -28.99 6.07 -2.91
N GLU A 120 -30.15 6.06 -3.57
CA GLU A 120 -30.37 5.30 -4.79
C GLU A 120 -29.52 5.80 -5.97
N ASN A 121 -29.14 7.07 -5.95
CA ASN A 121 -28.25 7.65 -6.96
C ASN A 121 -26.75 7.32 -6.75
N PHE A 122 -26.39 6.70 -5.61
CA PHE A 122 -25.03 6.27 -5.37
C PHE A 122 -24.73 4.99 -6.17
N PRO A 123 -23.57 4.89 -6.84
CA PRO A 123 -23.23 3.71 -7.62
C PRO A 123 -23.39 2.41 -6.81
N HIS A 124 -24.03 1.43 -7.41
CA HIS A 124 -24.13 0.11 -6.80
C HIS A 124 -22.76 -0.57 -6.79
N LEU A 125 -22.41 -1.18 -5.67
CA LEU A 125 -21.29 -2.10 -5.63
C LEU A 125 -21.68 -3.40 -6.32
N PRO A 126 -20.85 -3.93 -7.22
CA PRO A 126 -21.09 -5.24 -7.77
C PRO A 126 -20.98 -6.28 -6.66
N GLU A 127 -21.90 -7.22 -6.65
CA GLU A 127 -21.80 -8.39 -5.79
C GLU A 127 -20.57 -9.22 -6.21
N ILE A 128 -19.74 -9.58 -5.25
CA ILE A 128 -18.59 -10.43 -5.49
C ILE A 128 -19.00 -11.88 -5.26
N GLU A 129 -19.40 -12.55 -6.32
CA GLU A 129 -19.59 -13.99 -6.33
C GLU A 129 -18.32 -14.65 -6.86
N THR A 130 -17.55 -15.30 -5.99
CA THR A 130 -16.31 -15.99 -6.36
C THR A 130 -16.04 -17.17 -5.46
N ASN A 131 -15.43 -18.20 -6.03
CA ASN A 131 -14.84 -19.32 -5.29
C ASN A 131 -13.32 -19.13 -5.06
N LYS A 132 -12.75 -18.03 -5.55
CA LYS A 132 -11.35 -17.70 -5.35
C LYS A 132 -11.21 -16.83 -4.11
N SER A 133 -11.20 -17.46 -2.96
CA SER A 133 -11.04 -16.81 -1.66
C SER A 133 -9.84 -17.39 -0.93
N VAL A 134 -8.97 -16.53 -0.43
CA VAL A 134 -7.80 -16.91 0.36
C VAL A 134 -7.74 -16.08 1.64
N THR A 135 -7.34 -16.71 2.73
CA THR A 135 -7.12 -16.02 4.00
C THR A 135 -5.63 -15.80 4.21
N LEU A 136 -5.26 -14.56 4.49
CA LEU A 136 -3.89 -14.12 4.68
C LEU A 136 -3.73 -13.52 6.09
N PRO A 137 -2.71 -13.90 6.86
CA PRO A 137 -2.36 -13.17 8.06
C PRO A 137 -2.06 -11.69 7.70
N ASN A 138 -2.56 -10.77 8.51
CA ASN A 138 -2.46 -9.34 8.22
C ASN A 138 -1.01 -8.84 8.17
N ASP A 139 -0.14 -9.35 9.04
CA ASP A 139 1.29 -9.05 9.08
C ASP A 139 1.99 -9.48 7.78
N ILE A 140 1.68 -10.67 7.26
CA ILE A 140 2.18 -11.17 5.98
C ILE A 140 1.71 -10.27 4.84
N LEU A 141 0.43 -9.93 4.76
CA LEU A 141 -0.09 -9.05 3.72
C LEU A 141 0.54 -7.65 3.77
N LYS A 142 0.67 -7.06 4.96
CA LYS A 142 1.35 -5.76 5.15
C LYS A 142 2.81 -5.82 4.71
N GLU A 143 3.51 -6.91 5.04
CA GLU A 143 4.91 -7.09 4.64
C GLU A 143 5.03 -7.20 3.12
N VAL A 144 4.22 -8.03 2.47
CA VAL A 144 4.18 -8.18 1.00
C VAL A 144 3.95 -6.82 0.33
N ILE A 145 2.97 -6.05 0.81
CA ILE A 145 2.68 -4.71 0.27
C ILE A 145 3.89 -3.79 0.46
N ARG A 146 4.41 -3.68 1.69
CA ARG A 146 5.52 -2.79 2.03
C ARG A 146 6.78 -3.07 1.21
N GLN A 147 7.04 -4.35 0.94
CA GLN A 147 8.23 -4.79 0.22
C GLN A 147 8.11 -4.60 -1.30
N THR A 148 6.91 -4.53 -1.85
CA THR A 148 6.71 -4.48 -3.31
C THR A 148 6.21 -3.13 -3.82
N VAL A 149 5.32 -2.45 -3.10
CA VAL A 149 4.66 -1.22 -3.57
C VAL A 149 5.64 -0.09 -3.91
N ILE A 150 6.81 -0.07 -3.29
CA ILE A 150 7.85 0.93 -3.56
C ILE A 150 8.40 0.87 -4.98
N ALA A 151 8.25 -0.25 -5.68
CA ALA A 151 8.74 -0.45 -7.04
C ALA A 151 7.68 -0.22 -8.12
N VAL A 152 6.44 0.13 -7.78
CA VAL A 152 5.41 0.47 -8.78
C VAL A 152 5.78 1.72 -9.56
N SER A 153 5.37 1.77 -10.83
CA SER A 153 5.54 2.95 -11.67
C SER A 153 4.61 4.09 -11.26
N LYS A 154 5.14 5.30 -11.27
CA LYS A 154 4.35 6.54 -11.14
C LYS A 154 4.02 7.18 -12.49
N GLN A 155 4.42 6.55 -13.59
CA GLN A 155 4.21 7.06 -14.94
C GLN A 155 2.86 6.59 -15.49
N GLU A 156 2.05 7.54 -15.96
CA GLU A 156 0.74 7.26 -16.57
C GLU A 156 0.81 6.55 -17.92
N SER A 157 1.97 6.63 -18.61
CA SER A 157 2.18 6.02 -19.93
C SER A 157 2.16 4.48 -19.94
N ARG A 158 2.34 3.85 -18.77
CA ARG A 158 2.30 2.39 -18.59
C ARG A 158 1.45 2.03 -17.38
N PRO A 159 0.11 2.12 -17.48
CA PRO A 159 -0.79 1.91 -16.35
C PRO A 159 -0.61 0.57 -15.65
N ILE A 160 -0.28 -0.49 -16.42
CA ILE A 160 -0.09 -1.84 -15.89
C ILE A 160 1.04 -1.92 -14.86
N LEU A 161 2.11 -1.11 -15.02
CA LEU A 161 3.23 -1.05 -14.08
C LEU A 161 2.93 -0.20 -12.83
N ALA A 162 1.80 0.51 -12.80
CA ALA A 162 1.34 1.21 -11.60
C ALA A 162 0.70 0.26 -10.56
N GLY A 163 0.65 -1.04 -10.84
CA GLY A 163 0.13 -2.08 -9.97
C GLY A 163 1.19 -3.05 -9.48
N ILE A 164 0.81 -3.79 -8.45
CA ILE A 164 1.51 -4.98 -7.96
C ILE A 164 0.89 -6.19 -8.65
N HIS A 165 1.68 -6.95 -9.37
CA HIS A 165 1.29 -8.23 -9.95
C HIS A 165 1.32 -9.29 -8.86
N MET A 166 0.15 -9.84 -8.52
CA MET A 166 0.00 -10.88 -7.50
C MET A 166 -0.50 -12.17 -8.13
N THR A 167 0.24 -13.23 -7.94
CA THR A 167 -0.14 -14.58 -8.37
C THR A 167 -0.18 -15.51 -7.17
N LEU A 168 -1.20 -16.36 -7.11
CA LEU A 168 -1.24 -17.52 -6.22
C LEU A 168 -1.25 -18.76 -7.07
N LYS A 169 -0.26 -19.61 -6.88
CA LYS A 169 -0.14 -20.88 -7.60
C LYS A 169 0.50 -21.94 -6.70
N ASP A 170 -0.12 -23.11 -6.64
CA ASP A 170 0.36 -24.24 -5.83
C ASP A 170 0.68 -23.84 -4.36
N GLY A 171 -0.13 -22.96 -3.76
CA GLY A 171 0.06 -22.48 -2.40
C GLY A 171 1.15 -21.42 -2.24
N VAL A 172 1.81 -20.96 -3.32
CA VAL A 172 2.82 -19.90 -3.27
C VAL A 172 2.21 -18.59 -3.76
N LEU A 173 2.12 -17.62 -2.88
CA LEU A 173 1.79 -16.24 -3.21
C LEU A 173 3.05 -15.53 -3.68
N THR A 174 3.04 -15.01 -4.89
CA THR A 174 4.13 -14.17 -5.44
C THR A 174 3.59 -12.79 -5.74
N ALA A 175 4.23 -11.76 -5.22
CA ALA A 175 3.95 -10.36 -5.51
C ALA A 175 5.16 -9.71 -6.17
N VAL A 176 4.96 -9.04 -7.30
CA VAL A 176 6.01 -8.38 -8.07
C VAL A 176 5.58 -6.97 -8.46
N ALA A 177 6.49 -6.03 -8.35
CA ALA A 177 6.31 -4.69 -8.88
C ALA A 177 7.58 -4.21 -9.60
N THR A 178 7.42 -3.42 -10.67
CA THR A 178 8.53 -2.82 -11.41
C THR A 178 8.10 -1.52 -12.08
N ASP A 179 9.04 -0.57 -12.19
CA ASP A 179 8.88 0.66 -12.97
C ASP A 179 9.80 0.69 -14.22
N SER A 180 10.37 -0.46 -14.60
CA SER A 180 11.38 -0.67 -15.65
C SER A 180 12.82 -0.31 -15.26
N HIS A 181 13.06 0.37 -14.15
CA HIS A 181 14.39 0.71 -13.63
C HIS A 181 14.74 -0.06 -12.36
N ARG A 182 13.75 -0.55 -11.69
CA ARG A 182 13.86 -1.40 -10.48
C ARG A 182 12.76 -2.44 -10.46
N LEU A 183 12.94 -3.46 -9.66
CA LEU A 183 11.96 -4.52 -9.42
C LEU A 183 12.01 -4.90 -7.95
N ALA A 184 10.86 -5.21 -7.39
CA ALA A 184 10.73 -5.85 -6.09
C ALA A 184 9.87 -7.11 -6.23
N GLN A 185 10.32 -8.22 -5.68
CA GLN A 185 9.58 -9.48 -5.66
C GLN A 185 9.57 -10.05 -4.25
N ARG A 186 8.40 -10.44 -3.78
CA ARG A 186 8.19 -11.19 -2.54
C ARG A 186 7.42 -12.48 -2.84
N LYS A 187 7.90 -13.59 -2.30
CA LYS A 187 7.21 -14.89 -2.31
C LYS A 187 6.87 -15.29 -0.89
N VAL A 188 5.71 -15.89 -0.70
CA VAL A 188 5.25 -16.42 0.59
C VAL A 188 4.58 -17.76 0.34
N VAL A 189 5.01 -18.78 1.06
CA VAL A 189 4.31 -20.08 1.08
C VAL A 189 3.16 -19.94 2.07
N LEU A 190 1.95 -20.11 1.60
CA LEU A 190 0.75 -20.05 2.42
C LEU A 190 0.37 -21.45 2.88
N GLU A 191 0.19 -21.62 4.18
CA GLU A 191 -0.27 -22.87 4.78
C GLU A 191 -1.81 -22.95 4.72
N ASN A 192 -2.34 -24.16 4.60
CA ASN A 192 -3.77 -24.45 4.71
C ASN A 192 -4.66 -23.76 3.65
N ILE A 193 -4.18 -23.61 2.43
CA ILE A 193 -5.00 -23.16 1.30
C ILE A 193 -5.74 -24.35 0.69
N ASP A 194 -7.01 -24.12 0.34
CA ASP A 194 -7.79 -25.10 -0.40
C ASP A 194 -7.11 -25.41 -1.73
N ASN A 195 -6.86 -26.68 -2.00
CA ASN A 195 -6.24 -27.13 -3.23
C ASN A 195 -7.07 -26.68 -4.45
N GLY A 196 -6.43 -25.94 -5.34
CA GLY A 196 -7.03 -25.50 -6.61
C GLY A 196 -7.47 -24.02 -6.62
N ILE A 197 -7.14 -23.23 -5.60
CA ILE A 197 -7.30 -21.78 -5.65
C ILE A 197 -6.07 -21.18 -6.30
N ASP A 198 -6.20 -20.80 -7.58
CA ASP A 198 -5.17 -20.07 -8.32
C ASP A 198 -5.73 -18.74 -8.80
N PHE A 199 -4.91 -17.69 -8.76
CA PHE A 199 -5.24 -16.41 -9.38
C PHE A 199 -3.99 -15.72 -9.94
N ASP A 200 -4.22 -14.83 -10.88
CA ASP A 200 -3.22 -13.96 -11.50
C ASP A 200 -3.88 -12.60 -11.71
N VAL A 201 -3.47 -11.60 -10.94
CA VAL A 201 -4.13 -10.27 -10.89
C VAL A 201 -3.12 -9.16 -10.73
N ILE A 202 -3.50 -7.95 -11.19
CA ILE A 202 -2.71 -6.74 -10.99
C ILE A 202 -3.53 -5.73 -10.21
N ILE A 203 -3.10 -5.47 -8.98
CA ILE A 203 -3.79 -4.59 -8.05
C ILE A 203 -3.08 -3.23 -8.06
N PRO A 204 -3.80 -2.10 -8.24
CA PRO A 204 -3.18 -0.77 -8.20
C PRO A 204 -2.37 -0.55 -6.94
N GLY A 205 -1.14 -0.05 -7.07
CA GLY A 205 -0.25 0.22 -5.95
C GLY A 205 -0.86 1.17 -4.92
N LYS A 206 -1.56 2.22 -5.39
CA LYS A 206 -2.28 3.14 -4.51
C LYS A 206 -3.35 2.46 -3.67
N SER A 207 -4.09 1.49 -4.25
CA SER A 207 -5.07 0.70 -3.51
C SER A 207 -4.41 -0.13 -2.42
N MET A 208 -3.26 -0.73 -2.72
CA MET A 208 -2.50 -1.53 -1.74
C MET A 208 -1.89 -0.67 -0.63
N GLU A 209 -1.41 0.54 -0.94
CA GLU A 209 -0.95 1.51 0.07
C GLU A 209 -2.08 1.91 1.03
N GLU A 210 -3.28 2.22 0.50
CA GLU A 210 -4.45 2.54 1.33
C GLU A 210 -4.88 1.35 2.18
N LEU A 211 -4.93 0.15 1.61
CA LEU A 211 -5.24 -1.08 2.34
C LEU A 211 -4.25 -1.31 3.49
N SER A 212 -2.94 -1.23 3.21
CA SER A 212 -1.89 -1.41 4.22
C SER A 212 -2.01 -0.41 5.38
N GLY A 213 -2.42 0.82 5.09
CA GLY A 213 -2.67 1.85 6.10
C GLY A 213 -3.93 1.64 6.95
N MET A 214 -4.81 0.71 6.56
CA MET A 214 -6.05 0.39 7.28
C MET A 214 -5.96 -0.89 8.11
N ILE A 215 -5.17 -1.86 7.67
CA ILE A 215 -4.96 -3.13 8.39
C ILE A 215 -4.24 -2.84 9.70
N SER A 216 -4.83 -3.30 10.82
CA SER A 216 -4.26 -3.12 12.16
C SER A 216 -2.98 -3.95 12.35
N ASP A 217 -2.21 -3.63 13.40
CA ASP A 217 -1.03 -4.44 13.79
C ASP A 217 -1.42 -5.60 14.72
N VAL A 218 -2.70 -5.74 15.06
CA VAL A 218 -3.23 -6.89 15.80
C VAL A 218 -3.29 -8.07 14.84
N HIS A 219 -2.85 -9.25 15.30
CA HIS A 219 -2.92 -10.48 14.50
C HIS A 219 -4.38 -10.86 14.22
N GLU A 220 -4.83 -10.44 13.06
CA GLU A 220 -6.14 -10.76 12.50
C GLU A 220 -5.92 -11.28 11.07
N ASP A 221 -6.83 -12.11 10.62
CA ASP A 221 -6.80 -12.60 9.25
C ASP A 221 -7.51 -11.62 8.31
N VAL A 222 -6.97 -11.49 7.11
CA VAL A 222 -7.57 -10.76 6.00
C VAL A 222 -8.05 -11.77 4.97
N GLN A 223 -9.34 -11.80 4.71
CA GLN A 223 -9.88 -12.58 3.61
C GLN A 223 -9.76 -11.80 2.31
N MET A 224 -9.10 -12.38 1.32
CA MET A 224 -8.98 -11.82 -0.03
C MET A 224 -9.83 -12.63 -1.00
N GLN A 225 -10.75 -11.98 -1.69
CA GLN A 225 -11.62 -12.56 -2.71
C GLN A 225 -11.34 -11.92 -4.06
N VAL A 226 -11.14 -12.74 -5.09
CA VAL A 226 -10.73 -12.29 -6.42
C VAL A 226 -11.78 -12.62 -7.47
N THR A 227 -12.14 -11.63 -8.29
CA THR A 227 -12.94 -11.79 -9.51
C THR A 227 -12.13 -11.39 -10.76
N GLU A 228 -12.75 -11.36 -11.93
CA GLU A 228 -12.06 -10.95 -13.17
C GLU A 228 -11.58 -9.49 -13.17
N ASN A 229 -12.31 -8.58 -12.51
CA ASN A 229 -12.08 -7.14 -12.60
C ASN A 229 -11.92 -6.44 -11.24
N GLN A 230 -12.08 -7.18 -10.14
CA GLN A 230 -12.04 -6.63 -8.79
C GLN A 230 -11.42 -7.60 -7.80
N VAL A 231 -10.90 -7.03 -6.71
CA VAL A 231 -10.51 -7.74 -5.50
C VAL A 231 -11.20 -7.11 -4.29
N LEU A 232 -11.66 -7.96 -3.39
CA LEU A 232 -12.23 -7.58 -2.10
C LEU A 232 -11.34 -8.11 -0.98
N PHE A 233 -10.98 -7.22 -0.05
CA PHE A 233 -10.32 -7.56 1.21
C PHE A 233 -11.31 -7.33 2.36
N ILE A 234 -11.50 -8.35 3.19
CA ILE A 234 -12.40 -8.31 4.35
C ILE A 234 -11.55 -8.49 5.61
N PHE A 235 -11.63 -7.53 6.52
CA PHE A 235 -10.94 -7.55 7.81
C PHE A 235 -11.78 -6.82 8.86
N GLY A 236 -11.98 -7.45 10.01
CA GLY A 236 -12.89 -6.95 11.02
C GLY A 236 -14.28 -6.66 10.44
N ASN A 237 -14.73 -5.43 10.58
CA ASN A 237 -16.00 -4.94 10.05
C ASN A 237 -15.84 -4.12 8.75
N THR A 238 -14.71 -4.22 8.09
CA THR A 238 -14.36 -3.43 6.91
C THR A 238 -14.27 -4.30 5.66
N HIS A 239 -14.91 -3.84 4.59
CA HIS A 239 -14.82 -4.39 3.25
C HIS A 239 -14.13 -3.37 2.36
N PHE A 240 -12.96 -3.74 1.83
CA PHE A 240 -12.15 -2.91 0.95
C PHE A 240 -12.16 -3.49 -0.45
N TYR A 241 -12.80 -2.81 -1.38
CA TYR A 241 -12.87 -3.18 -2.79
C TYR A 241 -11.86 -2.38 -3.60
N SER A 242 -11.15 -3.03 -4.50
CA SER A 242 -10.31 -2.37 -5.50
C SER A 242 -10.58 -2.91 -6.88
N ARG A 243 -10.61 -2.04 -7.89
CA ARG A 243 -10.53 -2.46 -9.29
C ARG A 243 -9.17 -3.05 -9.57
N LEU A 244 -9.11 -4.02 -10.49
CA LEU A 244 -7.88 -4.57 -11.02
C LEU A 244 -7.44 -3.78 -12.25
N LEU A 245 -6.14 -3.78 -12.51
CA LEU A 245 -5.58 -3.26 -13.77
C LEU A 245 -5.65 -4.36 -14.83
N GLU A 246 -6.24 -4.02 -15.98
CA GLU A 246 -6.35 -4.94 -17.10
C GLU A 246 -5.07 -4.96 -17.95
N GLY A 247 -4.67 -6.13 -18.40
CA GLY A 247 -3.55 -6.33 -19.32
C GLY A 247 -2.60 -7.44 -18.85
N ASN A 248 -1.55 -7.66 -19.63
CA ASN A 248 -0.51 -8.65 -19.32
C ASN A 248 0.66 -7.97 -18.62
N TYR A 249 0.96 -8.41 -17.40
CA TYR A 249 2.18 -7.96 -16.71
C TYR A 249 3.42 -8.52 -17.41
N PRO A 250 4.52 -7.75 -17.52
CA PRO A 250 5.75 -8.25 -18.14
C PRO A 250 6.31 -9.46 -17.42
N GLU A 251 6.91 -10.39 -18.17
CA GLU A 251 7.63 -11.51 -17.57
C GLU A 251 8.90 -11.00 -16.87
N THR A 252 8.93 -11.11 -15.56
CA THR A 252 9.97 -10.53 -14.71
C THR A 252 10.98 -11.54 -14.17
N SER A 253 10.66 -12.82 -14.18
CA SER A 253 11.52 -13.89 -13.63
C SER A 253 12.89 -13.95 -14.32
N GLN A 254 12.94 -13.68 -15.62
CA GLN A 254 14.15 -13.68 -16.43
C GLN A 254 15.05 -12.45 -16.21
N LEU A 255 14.54 -11.41 -15.55
CA LEU A 255 15.31 -10.19 -15.28
C LEU A 255 16.27 -10.36 -14.10
N ILE A 256 16.01 -11.31 -13.20
CA ILE A 256 16.79 -11.53 -11.99
C ILE A 256 18.04 -12.36 -12.35
N PRO A 257 19.26 -11.79 -12.20
CA PRO A 257 20.50 -12.50 -12.47
C PRO A 257 20.66 -13.73 -11.57
N GLN A 258 21.11 -14.83 -12.16
CA GLN A 258 21.32 -16.10 -11.44
C GLN A 258 22.78 -16.27 -10.98
N THR A 259 23.69 -15.43 -11.46
CA THR A 259 25.13 -15.46 -11.13
C THR A 259 25.62 -14.08 -10.74
N ALA A 260 26.69 -14.02 -9.96
CA ALA A 260 27.33 -12.78 -9.57
C ALA A 260 28.86 -12.94 -9.64
N ASP A 261 29.54 -11.87 -10.08
CA ASP A 261 31.00 -11.78 -10.13
C ASP A 261 31.58 -11.08 -8.92
N THR A 262 30.77 -10.24 -8.24
CA THR A 262 31.14 -9.54 -7.02
C THR A 262 29.96 -9.49 -6.06
N THR A 263 30.19 -9.77 -4.79
CA THR A 263 29.16 -9.73 -3.75
C THR A 263 29.65 -8.98 -2.54
N VAL A 264 28.73 -8.27 -1.86
CA VAL A 264 28.99 -7.60 -0.59
C VAL A 264 27.83 -7.90 0.39
N GLU A 265 28.17 -8.17 1.63
CA GLU A 265 27.20 -8.32 2.71
C GLU A 265 27.37 -7.17 3.72
N LEU A 266 26.26 -6.56 4.12
CA LEU A 266 26.26 -5.40 5.00
C LEU A 266 24.89 -5.23 5.68
N GLU A 267 24.83 -4.44 6.73
CA GLU A 267 23.61 -4.12 7.45
C GLU A 267 22.85 -3.00 6.70
N ALA A 268 21.57 -3.27 6.37
CA ALA A 268 20.76 -2.39 5.51
C ALA A 268 20.56 -0.98 6.10
N GLY A 269 20.33 -0.86 7.41
CA GLY A 269 20.10 0.43 8.08
C GLY A 269 21.34 1.31 8.11
N THR A 270 22.51 0.72 8.36
CA THR A 270 23.80 1.44 8.32
C THR A 270 24.10 1.90 6.90
N PHE A 271 23.92 1.04 5.91
CA PHE A 271 24.14 1.39 4.51
C PHE A 271 23.15 2.44 4.02
N LEU A 272 21.88 2.38 4.44
CA LEU A 272 20.88 3.42 4.15
C LEU A 272 21.38 4.80 4.60
N SER A 273 21.93 4.89 5.81
CA SER A 273 22.48 6.15 6.34
C SER A 273 23.65 6.68 5.49
N SER A 274 24.52 5.80 4.98
CA SER A 274 25.61 6.18 4.06
C SER A 274 25.08 6.67 2.71
N ILE A 275 24.07 5.97 2.14
CA ILE A 275 23.39 6.41 0.92
C ILE A 275 22.71 7.77 1.11
N GLU A 276 22.05 8.00 2.25
CA GLU A 276 21.38 9.27 2.54
C GLU A 276 22.40 10.42 2.59
N ARG A 277 23.57 10.24 3.21
CA ARG A 277 24.65 11.24 3.22
C ARG A 277 25.21 11.50 1.82
N ALA A 278 25.54 10.44 1.09
CA ALA A 278 26.08 10.55 -0.26
C ALA A 278 25.10 11.24 -1.23
N SER A 279 23.80 10.98 -1.05
CA SER A 279 22.76 11.55 -1.91
C SER A 279 22.53 13.05 -1.71
N LEU A 280 23.00 13.66 -0.63
CA LEU A 280 22.86 15.10 -0.40
C LEU A 280 23.49 15.94 -1.52
N LEU A 281 24.63 15.49 -2.05
CA LEU A 281 25.31 16.20 -3.14
C LEU A 281 24.85 15.73 -4.52
N SER A 282 24.37 14.47 -4.65
CA SER A 282 23.91 13.95 -5.94
C SER A 282 22.62 14.60 -6.44
N HIS A 283 21.76 15.08 -5.55
CA HIS A 283 20.50 15.78 -5.92
C HIS A 283 20.75 17.11 -6.65
N GLU A 284 21.88 17.74 -6.40
CA GLU A 284 22.31 18.97 -7.09
C GLU A 284 23.06 18.68 -8.39
N SER A 285 23.36 17.42 -8.68
CA SER A 285 23.96 17.00 -9.95
C SER A 285 22.89 16.73 -11.01
N ARG A 286 23.25 16.91 -12.28
CA ARG A 286 22.30 16.68 -13.41
C ARG A 286 21.80 15.23 -13.51
N ASN A 287 22.48 14.28 -12.90
CA ASN A 287 22.24 12.85 -13.09
C ASN A 287 21.62 12.17 -11.86
N ASP A 288 21.55 12.83 -10.69
CA ASP A 288 21.03 12.26 -9.42
C ASP A 288 21.56 10.83 -9.18
N VAL A 289 22.89 10.66 -9.17
CA VAL A 289 23.54 9.36 -9.02
C VAL A 289 24.53 9.34 -7.86
N VAL A 290 24.64 8.17 -7.24
CA VAL A 290 25.67 7.82 -6.27
C VAL A 290 26.51 6.70 -6.86
N LYS A 291 27.83 6.73 -6.61
CA LYS A 291 28.78 5.75 -7.09
C LYS A 291 29.25 4.86 -5.93
N LEU A 292 29.27 3.57 -6.16
CA LEU A 292 29.81 2.56 -5.25
C LEU A 292 31.05 1.94 -5.89
N SER A 293 32.16 1.92 -5.16
CA SER A 293 33.42 1.28 -5.52
C SER A 293 33.67 0.12 -4.57
N LEU A 294 33.82 -1.08 -5.11
CA LEU A 294 34.11 -2.31 -4.39
C LEU A 294 35.50 -2.80 -4.80
N LYS A 295 36.36 -3.03 -3.82
CA LYS A 295 37.73 -3.55 -3.99
C LYS A 295 37.94 -4.74 -3.05
N PRO A 296 37.53 -5.94 -3.43
CA PRO A 296 37.70 -7.13 -2.60
C PRO A 296 39.15 -7.40 -2.16
N SER A 297 40.13 -7.16 -3.04
CA SER A 297 41.54 -7.35 -2.72
C SER A 297 42.05 -6.46 -1.56
N GLU A 298 41.42 -5.28 -1.36
CA GLU A 298 41.72 -4.35 -0.29
C GLU A 298 40.74 -4.46 0.88
N ASN A 299 39.71 -5.30 0.77
CA ASN A 299 38.55 -5.39 1.68
C ASN A 299 37.92 -4.01 1.89
N LEU A 300 37.74 -3.25 0.81
CA LEU A 300 37.30 -1.86 0.83
C LEU A 300 36.04 -1.67 0.00
N VAL A 301 35.02 -1.06 0.62
CA VAL A 301 33.83 -0.55 -0.08
C VAL A 301 33.73 0.95 0.20
N ARG A 302 33.56 1.72 -0.86
CA ARG A 302 33.47 3.17 -0.78
C ARG A 302 32.27 3.68 -1.55
N ILE A 303 31.54 4.59 -0.94
CA ILE A 303 30.43 5.32 -1.57
C ILE A 303 30.86 6.76 -1.82
N SER A 304 30.47 7.31 -2.96
CA SER A 304 30.73 8.71 -3.30
C SER A 304 29.58 9.37 -4.02
N GLY A 305 29.44 10.68 -3.79
CA GLY A 305 28.53 11.57 -4.49
C GLY A 305 29.28 12.82 -4.93
N ASP A 306 28.92 13.38 -6.07
CA ASP A 306 29.58 14.53 -6.67
C ASP A 306 28.55 15.53 -7.18
N SER A 307 28.81 16.80 -6.89
CA SER A 307 28.12 17.95 -7.46
C SER A 307 29.16 18.94 -7.96
N PRO A 308 29.22 19.24 -9.26
CA PRO A 308 30.20 20.17 -9.82
C PRO A 308 30.18 21.56 -9.17
N ASP A 309 29.04 21.99 -8.68
CA ASP A 309 28.84 23.34 -8.13
C ASP A 309 29.05 23.42 -6.61
N ILE A 310 28.90 22.29 -5.88
CA ILE A 310 28.88 22.28 -4.42
C ILE A 310 30.08 21.55 -3.84
N GLY A 311 30.47 20.38 -4.41
CA GLY A 311 31.60 19.60 -3.93
C GLY A 311 31.39 18.10 -3.99
N THR A 312 32.19 17.36 -3.25
CA THR A 312 32.24 15.89 -3.26
C THR A 312 32.07 15.32 -1.86
N VAL A 313 31.50 14.14 -1.77
CA VAL A 313 31.45 13.31 -0.56
C VAL A 313 32.03 11.93 -0.87
N GLU A 314 32.80 11.42 0.03
CA GLU A 314 33.37 10.06 -0.02
C GLU A 314 33.31 9.45 1.38
N GLU A 315 32.85 8.24 1.50
CA GLU A 315 32.69 7.54 2.76
C GLU A 315 33.02 6.05 2.59
N GLU A 316 33.72 5.46 3.54
CA GLU A 316 33.95 4.03 3.61
C GLU A 316 32.75 3.35 4.25
N VAL A 317 32.26 2.27 3.61
CA VAL A 317 31.11 1.50 4.06
C VAL A 317 31.59 0.27 4.83
N VAL A 318 31.06 0.09 6.03
CA VAL A 318 31.33 -1.11 6.84
C VAL A 318 30.59 -2.31 6.24
N THR A 319 31.33 -3.39 6.00
CA THR A 319 30.80 -4.63 5.39
C THR A 319 31.11 -5.84 6.26
N SER A 320 30.23 -6.83 6.22
CA SER A 320 30.43 -8.12 6.90
C SER A 320 31.21 -9.09 6.04
N ALA A 321 31.03 -9.03 4.72
CA ALA A 321 31.78 -9.83 3.73
C ALA A 321 31.88 -9.08 2.41
N LEU A 322 32.98 -9.29 1.69
CA LEU A 322 33.22 -8.74 0.36
C LEU A 322 34.03 -9.75 -0.44
N ASP A 323 33.50 -10.17 -1.59
CA ASP A 323 34.12 -11.21 -2.43
C ASP A 323 33.96 -10.90 -3.92
N GLY A 324 34.90 -11.40 -4.74
CA GLY A 324 34.86 -11.30 -6.20
C GLY A 324 35.89 -10.34 -6.78
N ASN A 325 35.49 -9.62 -7.84
CA ASN A 325 36.34 -8.71 -8.60
C ASN A 325 36.13 -7.25 -8.23
N ASP A 326 37.11 -6.40 -8.51
CA ASP A 326 36.97 -4.95 -8.39
C ASP A 326 35.86 -4.45 -9.29
N LEU A 327 35.00 -3.59 -8.75
CA LEU A 327 33.83 -3.07 -9.46
C LEU A 327 33.56 -1.61 -9.06
N GLU A 328 33.23 -0.80 -10.05
CA GLU A 328 32.61 0.52 -9.85
C GLU A 328 31.24 0.55 -10.53
N ILE A 329 30.22 1.00 -9.82
CA ILE A 329 28.85 1.07 -10.32
C ILE A 329 28.15 2.33 -9.82
N SER A 330 27.34 2.92 -10.69
CA SER A 330 26.55 4.10 -10.36
C SER A 330 25.07 3.79 -10.44
N PHE A 331 24.28 4.30 -9.50
CA PHE A 331 22.84 4.05 -9.43
C PHE A 331 22.09 5.26 -8.87
N ASN A 332 20.76 5.25 -9.08
CA ASN A 332 19.87 6.24 -8.49
C ASN A 332 19.73 5.98 -6.97
N PRO A 333 20.12 6.93 -6.11
CA PRO A 333 20.07 6.76 -4.67
C PRO A 333 18.65 6.58 -4.12
N ASN A 334 17.64 7.12 -4.79
CA ASN A 334 16.26 6.98 -4.31
C ASN A 334 15.77 5.53 -4.43
N TYR A 335 16.13 4.83 -5.51
CA TYR A 335 15.80 3.40 -5.65
C TYR A 335 16.50 2.55 -4.59
N MET A 336 17.75 2.87 -4.30
CA MET A 336 18.50 2.19 -3.25
C MET A 336 17.90 2.46 -1.86
N LYS A 337 17.58 3.72 -1.55
CA LYS A 337 16.95 4.09 -0.27
C LYS A 337 15.63 3.37 -0.05
N ASP A 338 14.77 3.32 -1.08
CA ASP A 338 13.48 2.63 -1.00
C ASP A 338 13.69 1.12 -0.74
N ALA A 339 14.59 0.48 -1.48
CA ALA A 339 14.93 -0.93 -1.28
C ALA A 339 15.47 -1.18 0.15
N LEU A 340 16.43 -0.40 0.61
CA LEU A 340 17.04 -0.55 1.94
C LEU A 340 16.02 -0.37 3.08
N ARG A 341 15.10 0.59 2.94
CA ARG A 341 14.01 0.78 3.93
C ARG A 341 13.10 -0.44 4.03
N SER A 342 12.89 -1.16 2.94
CA SER A 342 12.05 -2.37 2.94
C SER A 342 12.68 -3.55 3.68
N PHE A 343 14.03 -3.60 3.77
CA PHE A 343 14.75 -4.61 4.54
C PHE A 343 14.82 -4.29 6.05
N GLY A 344 14.62 -3.04 6.44
CA GLY A 344 14.74 -2.62 7.85
C GLY A 344 16.17 -2.74 8.38
N GLN A 345 16.36 -3.55 9.42
CA GLN A 345 17.67 -3.77 10.07
C GLN A 345 18.34 -5.09 9.65
N ALA A 346 17.81 -5.74 8.61
CA ALA A 346 18.37 -7.02 8.15
C ALA A 346 19.79 -6.85 7.58
N THR A 347 20.59 -7.90 7.71
CA THR A 347 21.81 -8.05 6.91
C THR A 347 21.40 -8.45 5.50
N ILE A 348 21.92 -7.73 4.51
CA ILE A 348 21.62 -7.97 3.10
C ILE A 348 22.87 -8.35 2.33
N LYS A 349 22.66 -9.11 1.27
CA LYS A 349 23.66 -9.42 0.26
C LYS A 349 23.32 -8.68 -1.02
N ILE A 350 24.26 -7.91 -1.54
CA ILE A 350 24.17 -7.25 -2.83
C ILE A 350 25.05 -8.01 -3.81
N SER A 351 24.50 -8.37 -4.98
CA SER A 351 25.15 -9.20 -5.96
C SER A 351 25.24 -8.50 -7.31
N PHE A 352 26.44 -8.39 -7.85
CA PHE A 352 26.76 -7.68 -9.08
C PHE A 352 27.37 -8.62 -10.11
N THR A 353 26.96 -8.48 -11.38
CA THR A 353 27.59 -9.19 -12.53
C THR A 353 28.51 -8.27 -13.33
N SER A 354 28.17 -7.00 -13.48
CA SER A 354 29.02 -6.01 -14.16
C SER A 354 28.54 -4.59 -13.89
N PRO A 355 29.33 -3.55 -14.19
CA PRO A 355 28.96 -2.15 -13.97
C PRO A 355 27.69 -1.66 -14.70
N LEU A 356 27.28 -2.37 -15.77
CA LEU A 356 26.22 -1.94 -16.66
C LEU A 356 24.99 -2.85 -16.63
N ARG A 357 25.00 -3.89 -15.79
CA ARG A 357 23.88 -4.83 -15.64
C ARG A 357 23.16 -4.59 -14.32
N PRO A 358 21.85 -4.88 -14.28
CA PRO A 358 21.11 -4.84 -13.04
C PRO A 358 21.75 -5.70 -11.96
N PHE A 359 21.70 -5.23 -10.74
CA PHE A 359 22.21 -5.92 -9.55
C PHE A 359 21.06 -6.21 -8.57
N THR A 360 21.25 -7.20 -7.73
CA THR A 360 20.23 -7.64 -6.79
C THR A 360 20.61 -7.37 -5.34
N LEU A 361 19.60 -7.12 -4.52
CA LEU A 361 19.68 -7.06 -3.06
C LEU A 361 18.73 -8.10 -2.49
N VAL A 362 19.22 -8.94 -1.59
CA VAL A 362 18.43 -9.96 -0.90
C VAL A 362 18.79 -9.97 0.58
N PRO A 363 17.86 -10.29 1.50
CA PRO A 363 18.21 -10.50 2.91
C PRO A 363 18.99 -11.82 3.04
N THR A 364 20.01 -11.88 3.89
CA THR A 364 20.85 -13.08 4.03
C THR A 364 20.08 -14.29 4.57
N GLU A 365 19.02 -14.07 5.35
CA GLU A 365 18.21 -15.12 5.96
C GLU A 365 17.02 -15.58 5.09
N ASP A 366 16.64 -14.82 4.03
CA ASP A 366 15.45 -15.08 3.21
C ASP A 366 15.71 -14.79 1.72
N GLN A 367 16.86 -15.24 1.21
CA GLN A 367 17.37 -14.89 -0.12
C GLN A 367 16.49 -15.35 -1.28
N GLU A 368 15.76 -16.46 -1.10
CA GLU A 368 14.95 -17.06 -2.16
C GLU A 368 13.57 -16.41 -2.31
N ASN A 369 13.11 -15.76 -1.24
CA ASN A 369 11.73 -15.29 -1.17
C ASN A 369 11.59 -13.77 -1.31
N PHE A 370 12.66 -13.01 -1.09
CA PHE A 370 12.62 -11.56 -1.20
C PHE A 370 13.82 -11.01 -1.97
N VAL A 371 13.56 -10.33 -3.07
CA VAL A 371 14.60 -9.72 -3.91
C VAL A 371 14.20 -8.34 -4.39
N HIS A 372 15.15 -7.41 -4.32
CA HIS A 372 15.14 -6.18 -5.10
C HIS A 372 16.17 -6.26 -6.22
N LEU A 373 15.82 -5.67 -7.36
CA LEU A 373 16.71 -5.48 -8.49
C LEU A 373 16.74 -3.99 -8.85
N ILE A 374 17.93 -3.46 -9.07
CA ILE A 374 18.13 -2.06 -9.46
C ILE A 374 18.98 -2.02 -10.73
N THR A 375 18.54 -1.25 -11.71
CA THR A 375 19.29 -0.99 -12.95
C THR A 375 20.31 0.13 -12.69
N PRO A 376 21.60 -0.06 -13.02
CA PRO A 376 22.61 0.98 -12.86
C PRO A 376 22.40 2.14 -13.84
N VAL A 377 22.95 3.29 -13.50
CA VAL A 377 22.98 4.48 -14.35
C VAL A 377 24.33 4.54 -15.05
N ARG A 378 24.33 4.76 -16.37
CA ARG A 378 25.58 4.97 -17.12
C ARG A 378 26.10 6.39 -16.86
N THR A 379 27.27 6.49 -16.27
CA THR A 379 28.01 7.75 -16.13
C THR A 379 29.13 7.75 -17.16
N PHE A 380 29.14 8.76 -18.04
CA PHE A 380 30.17 8.96 -19.05
C PHE A 380 31.25 9.89 -18.53
#